data_0b8a3aee4fb4127c4f4c9b26ca31f126
#
_entry.id   0b8a3aee4fb4127c4f4c9b26ca31f126
#
_cell.length_a   1.000
_cell.length_b   1.000
_cell.length_c   1.000
_cell.angle_alpha   90.00
_cell.angle_beta   90.00
_cell.angle_gamma   90.00
#
_symmetry.space_group_name_H-M   'P 1'
#
loop_
_entity.id
_entity.type
_entity.pdbx_description
1 polymer ?
#
loop_
_entity_poly.entity_id
_entity_poly.type
_entity_poly.pdbx_seq_one_letter_code
_entity_poly.pdbx_strand_id
1 'polypeptide(L)'
;MKQLLEAGVHFGHQTRRWNPKMRPYIYGERNGIHIIDLRQTLEQINDATAYVKDLVAGGGTVLFVGTKKQAQTAVAEHASRSGMPYVNFRWLGGMLTNFATIQKRIFYMRELRRLEESGEINSLPKKERLKLRRELGKLEQNLGGVADLQRVPDAVFVIDVNVETTAVTEASRLGLPVIALVDSNCDPDQVEYVIPGNDDAIRAADLIAGALADAALEGRELATAKTAKADDVEES
;
A
#
# COMPACT_ATOMS: atom_id res chain seq x y z
N MET A 1 -3.96 -15.30 15.48
CA MET A 1 -5.20 -15.10 16.26
C MET A 1 -5.02 -14.19 17.48
N LYS A 2 -4.14 -14.46 18.44
CA LYS A 2 -3.92 -13.58 19.61
C LYS A 2 -3.50 -12.15 19.23
N GLN A 3 -2.55 -12.01 18.33
CA GLN A 3 -2.10 -10.71 17.82
C GLN A 3 -3.23 -9.90 17.15
N LEU A 4 -4.11 -10.55 16.38
CA LEU A 4 -5.27 -9.91 15.75
C LEU A 4 -6.24 -9.33 16.81
N LEU A 5 -6.49 -10.08 17.88
CA LEU A 5 -7.30 -9.59 19.02
C LEU A 5 -6.67 -8.40 19.72
N GLU A 6 -5.39 -8.50 20.04
CA GLU A 6 -4.62 -7.43 20.74
C GLU A 6 -4.48 -6.16 19.89
N ALA A 7 -4.40 -6.31 18.57
CA ALA A 7 -4.39 -5.19 17.63
C ALA A 7 -5.78 -4.56 17.39
N GLY A 8 -6.86 -5.22 17.86
CA GLY A 8 -8.22 -4.71 17.71
C GLY A 8 -8.79 -4.85 16.30
N VAL A 9 -8.28 -5.78 15.50
CA VAL A 9 -8.72 -6.05 14.11
C VAL A 9 -10.19 -6.46 14.04
N HIS A 10 -10.73 -7.06 15.10
CA HIS A 10 -12.10 -7.55 15.17
C HIS A 10 -13.18 -6.47 15.35
N PHE A 11 -12.81 -5.23 15.67
CA PHE A 11 -13.79 -4.16 15.79
C PHE A 11 -14.13 -3.60 14.40
N GLY A 12 -15.40 -3.65 14.04
CA GLY A 12 -15.91 -2.95 12.88
C GLY A 12 -16.54 -1.60 13.25
N HIS A 13 -17.26 -1.04 12.32
CA HIS A 13 -18.01 0.21 12.49
C HIS A 13 -19.35 0.00 13.20
N GLN A 14 -19.99 1.12 13.55
CA GLN A 14 -21.35 1.12 14.10
C GLN A 14 -22.33 0.44 13.13
N THR A 15 -23.25 -0.35 13.68
CA THR A 15 -24.23 -1.15 12.90
C THR A 15 -25.00 -0.34 11.87
N ARG A 16 -25.31 0.95 12.14
CA ARG A 16 -26.01 1.84 11.19
C ARG A 16 -25.18 2.23 9.95
N ARG A 17 -23.86 2.01 9.96
CA ARG A 17 -22.95 2.40 8.88
C ARG A 17 -22.44 1.23 8.04
N TRP A 18 -22.91 0.02 8.34
CA TRP A 18 -22.39 -1.17 7.70
C TRP A 18 -22.82 -1.32 6.25
N ASN A 19 -22.03 -2.05 5.49
CA ASN A 19 -22.42 -2.52 4.17
C ASN A 19 -22.99 -3.94 4.28
N PRO A 20 -24.24 -4.22 3.80
CA PRO A 20 -24.82 -5.57 3.86
C PRO A 20 -24.00 -6.67 3.20
N LYS A 21 -23.18 -6.35 2.21
CA LYS A 21 -22.27 -7.30 1.55
C LYS A 21 -21.18 -7.83 2.49
N MET A 22 -20.87 -7.11 3.57
CA MET A 22 -19.94 -7.55 4.61
C MET A 22 -20.52 -8.60 5.57
N ARG A 23 -21.81 -8.93 5.42
CA ARG A 23 -22.47 -9.93 6.28
C ARG A 23 -21.72 -11.26 6.44
N PRO A 24 -21.12 -11.86 5.41
CA PRO A 24 -20.35 -13.09 5.55
C PRO A 24 -19.16 -13.00 6.52
N TYR A 25 -18.56 -11.80 6.66
CA TYR A 25 -17.37 -11.54 7.46
C TYR A 25 -17.68 -11.07 8.88
N ILE A 26 -18.96 -10.89 9.22
CA ILE A 26 -19.39 -10.37 10.53
C ILE A 26 -19.75 -11.57 11.43
N TYR A 27 -19.07 -11.69 12.56
CA TYR A 27 -19.34 -12.66 13.61
C TYR A 27 -20.62 -12.33 14.38
N GLY A 28 -20.87 -11.04 14.65
CA GLY A 28 -22.00 -10.55 15.42
C GLY A 28 -21.93 -9.06 15.72
N GLU A 29 -22.72 -8.64 16.71
CA GLU A 29 -22.68 -7.26 17.18
C GLU A 29 -22.53 -7.19 18.71
N ARG A 30 -21.87 -6.14 19.18
CA ARG A 30 -21.75 -5.84 20.60
C ARG A 30 -21.78 -4.32 20.81
N ASN A 31 -22.68 -3.86 21.66
CA ASN A 31 -22.85 -2.42 21.97
C ASN A 31 -23.05 -1.53 20.72
N GLY A 32 -23.80 -2.00 19.71
CA GLY A 32 -24.05 -1.27 18.48
C GLY A 32 -22.85 -1.19 17.51
N ILE A 33 -21.83 -2.03 17.71
CA ILE A 33 -20.65 -2.15 16.85
C ILE A 33 -20.59 -3.57 16.30
N HIS A 34 -20.34 -3.71 15.01
CA HIS A 34 -20.10 -5.01 14.40
C HIS A 34 -18.77 -5.62 14.86
N ILE A 35 -18.79 -6.92 15.09
CA ILE A 35 -17.59 -7.70 15.40
C ILE A 35 -17.26 -8.55 14.18
N ILE A 36 -16.06 -8.39 13.64
CA ILE A 36 -15.55 -9.12 12.48
C ILE A 36 -15.04 -10.50 12.91
N ASP A 37 -15.30 -11.53 12.11
CA ASP A 37 -14.85 -12.90 12.36
C ASP A 37 -13.36 -13.06 12.04
N LEU A 38 -12.54 -13.05 13.08
CA LEU A 38 -11.09 -13.18 12.96
C LEU A 38 -10.60 -14.51 12.38
N ARG A 39 -11.44 -15.55 12.35
CA ARG A 39 -11.08 -16.83 11.70
C ARG A 39 -10.98 -16.61 10.19
N GLN A 40 -11.99 -15.94 9.62
CA GLN A 40 -11.97 -15.55 8.22
C GLN A 40 -10.84 -14.54 7.92
N THR A 41 -10.64 -13.56 8.82
CA THR A 41 -9.52 -12.63 8.67
C THR A 41 -8.18 -13.36 8.56
N LEU A 42 -7.93 -14.36 9.42
CA LEU A 42 -6.69 -15.12 9.39
C LEU A 42 -6.52 -15.92 8.09
N GLU A 43 -7.60 -16.57 7.62
CA GLU A 43 -7.60 -17.28 6.35
C GLU A 43 -7.28 -16.36 5.18
N GLN A 44 -7.96 -15.22 5.10
CA GLN A 44 -7.76 -14.24 4.04
C GLN A 44 -6.37 -13.56 4.09
N ILE A 45 -5.80 -13.37 5.28
CA ILE A 45 -4.39 -12.92 5.41
C ILE A 45 -3.45 -13.97 4.81
N ASN A 46 -3.66 -15.25 5.08
CA ASN A 46 -2.81 -16.30 4.54
C ASN A 46 -2.89 -16.36 3.01
N ASP A 47 -4.08 -16.24 2.43
CA ASP A 47 -4.29 -16.21 0.99
C ASP A 47 -3.61 -14.97 0.35
N ALA A 48 -3.79 -13.79 0.94
CA ALA A 48 -3.18 -12.55 0.48
C ALA A 48 -1.65 -12.58 0.58
N THR A 49 -1.10 -13.12 1.68
CA THR A 49 0.36 -13.24 1.86
C THR A 49 0.97 -14.25 0.91
N ALA A 50 0.31 -15.38 0.66
CA ALA A 50 0.74 -16.36 -0.33
C ALA A 50 0.79 -15.74 -1.73
N TYR A 51 -0.27 -15.01 -2.13
CA TYR A 51 -0.32 -14.30 -3.39
C TYR A 51 0.81 -13.26 -3.54
N VAL A 52 1.03 -12.41 -2.52
CA VAL A 52 2.08 -11.39 -2.54
C VAL A 52 3.46 -12.04 -2.66
N LYS A 53 3.72 -13.11 -1.90
CA LYS A 53 4.97 -13.85 -1.95
C LYS A 53 5.25 -14.40 -3.35
N ASP A 54 4.28 -15.06 -3.97
CA ASP A 54 4.42 -15.63 -5.31
C ASP A 54 4.60 -14.55 -6.38
N LEU A 55 3.83 -13.45 -6.29
CA LEU A 55 3.95 -12.30 -7.18
C LEU A 55 5.37 -11.71 -7.14
N VAL A 56 5.90 -11.46 -5.94
CA VAL A 56 7.22 -10.86 -5.75
C VAL A 56 8.33 -11.84 -6.10
N ALA A 57 8.16 -13.14 -5.84
CA ALA A 57 9.09 -14.19 -6.29
C ALA A 57 9.18 -14.30 -7.81
N GLY A 58 8.15 -13.84 -8.54
CA GLY A 58 8.13 -13.66 -9.99
C GLY A 58 8.70 -12.32 -10.47
N GLY A 59 9.25 -11.48 -9.59
CA GLY A 59 9.73 -10.12 -9.92
C GLY A 59 8.64 -9.05 -9.98
N GLY A 60 7.43 -9.35 -9.48
CA GLY A 60 6.33 -8.41 -9.39
C GLY A 60 6.51 -7.38 -8.27
N THR A 61 5.76 -6.29 -8.36
CA THR A 61 5.80 -5.18 -7.41
C THR A 61 4.41 -4.89 -6.87
N VAL A 62 4.29 -4.73 -5.55
CA VAL A 62 3.05 -4.36 -4.87
C VAL A 62 3.13 -2.92 -4.41
N LEU A 63 2.16 -2.07 -4.80
CA LEU A 63 2.06 -0.70 -4.32
C LEU A 63 1.23 -0.65 -3.03
N PHE A 64 1.81 -0.18 -1.95
CA PHE A 64 1.14 0.01 -0.67
C PHE A 64 0.47 1.37 -0.61
N VAL A 65 -0.83 1.41 -0.30
CA VAL A 65 -1.64 2.63 -0.29
C VAL A 65 -2.39 2.76 1.03
N GLY A 66 -2.24 3.91 1.68
CA GLY A 66 -3.00 4.23 2.89
C GLY A 66 -2.76 5.67 3.31
N THR A 67 -3.67 6.55 2.90
CA THR A 67 -3.57 8.00 3.15
C THR A 67 -4.25 8.44 4.45
N LYS A 68 -5.00 7.53 5.08
CA LYS A 68 -5.63 7.72 6.38
C LYS A 68 -4.56 7.89 7.46
N LYS A 69 -4.71 8.86 8.37
CA LYS A 69 -3.70 9.17 9.40
C LYS A 69 -3.25 7.94 10.21
N GLN A 70 -4.17 7.02 10.45
CA GLN A 70 -3.90 5.79 11.19
C GLN A 70 -3.03 4.79 10.41
N ALA A 71 -3.04 4.85 9.08
CA ALA A 71 -2.32 3.95 8.19
C ALA A 71 -1.00 4.53 7.66
N GLN A 72 -0.84 5.85 7.63
CA GLN A 72 0.28 6.56 6.98
C GLN A 72 1.65 6.04 7.40
N THR A 73 1.88 5.88 8.69
CA THR A 73 3.17 5.43 9.24
C THR A 73 3.43 3.97 8.92
N ALA A 74 2.43 3.11 9.17
CA ALA A 74 2.52 1.68 8.91
C ALA A 74 2.81 1.38 7.43
N VAL A 75 2.09 2.03 6.51
CA VAL A 75 2.29 1.88 5.08
C VAL A 75 3.71 2.28 4.67
N ALA A 76 4.19 3.46 5.10
CA ALA A 76 5.52 3.93 4.74
C ALA A 76 6.64 3.04 5.31
N GLU A 77 6.53 2.63 6.58
CA GLU A 77 7.55 1.85 7.28
C GLU A 77 7.66 0.44 6.70
N HIS A 78 6.54 -0.26 6.57
CA HIS A 78 6.53 -1.64 6.09
C HIS A 78 6.84 -1.75 4.59
N ALA A 79 6.34 -0.83 3.75
CA ALA A 79 6.69 -0.80 2.34
C ALA A 79 8.18 -0.49 2.14
N SER A 80 8.73 0.51 2.85
CA SER A 80 10.17 0.82 2.78
C SER A 80 11.03 -0.36 3.22
N ARG A 81 10.65 -1.05 4.30
CA ARG A 81 11.35 -2.24 4.81
C ARG A 81 11.38 -3.37 3.78
N SER A 82 10.30 -3.59 3.06
CA SER A 82 10.21 -4.63 2.02
C SER A 82 10.72 -4.18 0.65
N GLY A 83 11.09 -2.90 0.49
CA GLY A 83 11.50 -2.31 -0.78
C GLY A 83 10.36 -2.18 -1.78
N MET A 84 9.12 -2.13 -1.30
CA MET A 84 7.93 -1.89 -2.10
C MET A 84 7.62 -0.39 -2.19
N PRO A 85 7.05 0.09 -3.31
CA PRO A 85 6.59 1.47 -3.42
C PRO A 85 5.36 1.71 -2.54
N TYR A 86 5.17 2.98 -2.14
CA TYR A 86 4.00 3.35 -1.32
C TYR A 86 3.47 4.75 -1.58
N VAL A 87 2.21 4.96 -1.24
CA VAL A 87 1.52 6.24 -1.19
C VAL A 87 0.82 6.35 0.15
N ASN A 88 1.32 7.24 1.01
CA ASN A 88 0.82 7.38 2.38
C ASN A 88 0.27 8.77 2.71
N PHE A 89 0.34 9.74 1.81
CA PHE A 89 -0.13 11.09 2.10
C PHE A 89 -1.38 11.46 1.30
N ARG A 90 -1.30 11.46 -0.03
CA ARG A 90 -2.43 11.75 -0.90
C ARG A 90 -2.29 11.01 -2.23
N TRP A 91 -3.33 10.30 -2.61
CA TRP A 91 -3.42 9.75 -3.95
C TRP A 91 -3.61 10.86 -4.98
N LEU A 92 -2.74 10.93 -5.96
CA LEU A 92 -2.88 11.87 -7.07
C LEU A 92 -3.64 11.15 -8.19
N GLY A 93 -4.76 11.74 -8.62
CA GLY A 93 -5.54 11.16 -9.72
C GLY A 93 -4.69 10.94 -10.97
N GLY A 94 -4.81 9.77 -11.58
CA GLY A 94 -4.00 9.33 -12.70
C GLY A 94 -2.67 8.67 -12.31
N MET A 95 -2.47 8.35 -11.03
CA MET A 95 -1.21 7.74 -10.57
C MET A 95 -0.92 6.40 -11.25
N LEU A 96 -1.94 5.63 -11.58
CA LEU A 96 -1.82 4.40 -12.35
C LEU A 96 -2.26 4.63 -13.81
N THR A 97 -3.42 5.21 -14.03
CA THR A 97 -4.04 5.37 -15.36
C THR A 97 -3.35 6.41 -16.24
N ASN A 98 -2.58 7.33 -15.68
CA ASN A 98 -1.77 8.32 -16.40
C ASN A 98 -0.32 8.30 -15.90
N PHE A 99 0.25 7.11 -15.77
CA PHE A 99 1.56 6.87 -15.19
C PHE A 99 2.70 7.63 -15.88
N ALA A 100 2.64 7.80 -17.21
CA ALA A 100 3.62 8.58 -17.95
C ALA A 100 3.73 10.05 -17.48
N THR A 101 2.61 10.65 -17.06
CA THR A 101 2.61 12.01 -16.50
C THR A 101 3.20 12.00 -15.07
N ILE A 102 2.90 10.98 -14.29
CA ILE A 102 3.47 10.79 -12.95
C ILE A 102 4.99 10.60 -13.03
N GLN A 103 5.49 9.79 -13.97
CA GLN A 103 6.93 9.63 -14.20
C GLN A 103 7.65 10.95 -14.48
N LYS A 104 7.06 11.84 -15.29
CA LYS A 104 7.61 13.18 -15.53
C LYS A 104 7.70 14.01 -14.24
N ARG A 105 6.72 13.87 -13.34
CA ARG A 105 6.74 14.53 -12.02
C ARG A 105 7.77 13.92 -11.08
N ILE A 106 7.94 12.62 -11.09
CA ILE A 106 9.00 11.93 -10.34
C ILE A 106 10.37 12.37 -10.84
N PHE A 107 10.58 12.41 -12.16
CA PHE A 107 11.82 12.92 -12.74
C PHE A 107 12.11 14.35 -12.29
N TYR A 108 11.12 15.25 -12.39
CA TYR A 108 11.26 16.63 -11.93
C TYR A 108 11.59 16.74 -10.42
N MET A 109 10.96 15.90 -9.60
CA MET A 109 11.29 15.80 -8.17
C MET A 109 12.75 15.42 -7.93
N ARG A 110 13.25 14.42 -8.67
CA ARG A 110 14.65 13.97 -8.58
C ARG A 110 15.63 15.09 -9.02
N GLU A 111 15.30 15.83 -10.06
CA GLU A 111 16.10 16.98 -10.50
C GLU A 111 16.14 18.10 -9.44
N LEU A 112 15.02 18.42 -8.82
CA LEU A 112 14.99 19.39 -7.72
C LEU A 112 15.81 18.93 -6.51
N ARG A 113 15.75 17.63 -6.18
CA ARG A 113 16.56 17.04 -5.11
C ARG A 113 18.04 17.13 -5.44
N ARG A 114 18.44 16.80 -6.66
CA ARG A 114 19.83 16.96 -7.13
C ARG A 114 20.33 18.40 -7.00
N LEU A 115 19.52 19.37 -7.42
CA LEU A 115 19.86 20.81 -7.30
C LEU A 115 20.02 21.25 -5.84
N GLU A 116 19.22 20.69 -4.93
CA GLU A 116 19.34 20.98 -3.48
C GLU A 116 20.63 20.35 -2.90
N GLU A 117 20.90 19.07 -3.21
CA GLU A 117 22.04 18.30 -2.71
C GLU A 117 23.38 18.85 -3.26
N SER A 118 23.44 19.25 -4.53
CA SER A 118 24.63 19.84 -5.14
C SER A 118 24.90 21.29 -4.65
N GLY A 119 23.88 21.89 -4.03
CA GLY A 119 23.95 23.30 -3.62
C GLY A 119 23.75 24.30 -4.76
N GLU A 120 23.56 23.87 -6.00
CA GLU A 120 23.29 24.73 -7.17
C GLU A 120 22.08 25.64 -6.95
N ILE A 121 21.09 25.18 -6.18
CA ILE A 121 19.90 25.96 -5.82
C ILE A 121 20.25 27.25 -5.08
N ASN A 122 21.42 27.35 -4.42
CA ASN A 122 21.84 28.52 -3.65
C ASN A 122 22.33 29.68 -4.55
N SER A 123 22.63 29.39 -5.83
CA SER A 123 22.97 30.41 -6.82
C SER A 123 21.76 31.23 -7.31
N LEU A 124 20.56 30.70 -7.07
CA LEU A 124 19.30 31.32 -7.47
C LEU A 124 18.86 32.44 -6.52
N PRO A 125 18.10 33.44 -7.01
CA PRO A 125 17.51 34.48 -6.18
C PRO A 125 16.69 33.87 -5.02
N LYS A 126 16.73 34.51 -3.83
CA LYS A 126 16.08 34.02 -2.61
C LYS A 126 14.60 33.62 -2.81
N LYS A 127 13.85 34.41 -3.58
CA LYS A 127 12.41 34.14 -3.85
C LYS A 127 12.20 32.86 -4.66
N GLU A 128 13.03 32.64 -5.66
CA GLU A 128 12.98 31.47 -6.54
C GLU A 128 13.39 30.19 -5.78
N ARG A 129 14.50 30.25 -5.05
CA ARG A 129 14.96 29.17 -4.17
C ARG A 129 13.89 28.72 -3.18
N LEU A 130 13.22 29.65 -2.50
CA LEU A 130 12.13 29.32 -1.58
C LEU A 130 10.92 28.70 -2.29
N LYS A 131 10.62 29.11 -3.53
CA LYS A 131 9.55 28.49 -4.33
C LYS A 131 9.90 27.04 -4.68
N LEU A 132 11.11 26.79 -5.19
CA LEU A 132 11.55 25.45 -5.58
C LEU A 132 11.61 24.50 -4.38
N ARG A 133 12.12 24.95 -3.23
CA ARG A 133 12.12 24.15 -1.99
C ARG A 133 10.71 23.76 -1.52
N ARG A 134 9.75 24.68 -1.60
CA ARG A 134 8.36 24.38 -1.27
C ARG A 134 7.73 23.40 -2.27
N GLU A 135 8.10 23.50 -3.53
CA GLU A 135 7.63 22.60 -4.57
C GLU A 135 8.24 21.21 -4.37
N LEU A 136 9.54 21.10 -4.11
CA LEU A 136 10.21 19.85 -3.78
C LEU A 136 9.55 19.17 -2.57
N GLY A 137 9.35 19.87 -1.46
CA GLY A 137 8.71 19.30 -0.28
C GLY A 137 7.31 18.76 -0.54
N LYS A 138 6.51 19.41 -1.41
CA LYS A 138 5.19 18.90 -1.83
C LYS A 138 5.30 17.65 -2.70
N LEU A 139 6.26 17.61 -3.61
CA LEU A 139 6.49 16.44 -4.46
C LEU A 139 6.98 15.25 -3.64
N GLU A 140 7.91 15.46 -2.73
CA GLU A 140 8.42 14.41 -1.84
C GLU A 140 7.33 13.84 -0.95
N GLN A 141 6.46 14.68 -0.41
CA GLN A 141 5.35 14.24 0.42
C GLN A 141 4.35 13.36 -0.34
N ASN A 142 4.10 13.65 -1.63
CA ASN A 142 3.10 12.93 -2.42
C ASN A 142 3.69 11.78 -3.26
N LEU A 143 4.94 11.89 -3.70
CA LEU A 143 5.57 10.97 -4.66
C LEU A 143 6.85 10.32 -4.13
N GLY A 144 7.30 10.69 -2.93
CA GLY A 144 8.54 10.16 -2.36
C GLY A 144 8.55 8.64 -2.24
N GLY A 145 7.43 8.04 -1.84
CA GLY A 145 7.32 6.59 -1.72
C GLY A 145 7.24 5.83 -3.06
N VAL A 146 7.03 6.54 -4.17
CA VAL A 146 7.02 5.97 -5.53
C VAL A 146 8.19 6.49 -6.37
N ALA A 147 9.17 7.14 -5.72
CA ALA A 147 10.30 7.75 -6.42
C ALA A 147 11.04 6.77 -7.35
N ASP A 148 11.16 5.51 -6.96
CA ASP A 148 11.90 4.49 -7.71
C ASP A 148 11.02 3.61 -8.62
N LEU A 149 9.72 3.91 -8.70
CA LEU A 149 8.80 3.17 -9.52
C LEU A 149 9.02 3.48 -11.01
N GLN A 150 9.45 2.47 -11.77
CA GLN A 150 9.76 2.62 -13.20
C GLN A 150 8.60 2.22 -14.13
N ARG A 151 7.71 1.35 -13.66
CA ARG A 151 6.53 0.85 -14.37
C ARG A 151 5.32 0.80 -13.44
N VAL A 152 4.14 0.64 -14.00
CA VAL A 152 2.92 0.40 -13.23
C VAL A 152 3.12 -0.85 -12.36
N PRO A 153 2.74 -0.84 -11.07
CA PRO A 153 2.85 -2.01 -10.19
C PRO A 153 1.99 -3.16 -10.67
N ASP A 154 2.29 -4.36 -10.22
CA ASP A 154 1.57 -5.58 -10.63
C ASP A 154 0.37 -5.88 -9.72
N ALA A 155 0.34 -5.32 -8.51
CA ALA A 155 -0.79 -5.35 -7.58
C ALA A 155 -0.79 -4.12 -6.68
N VAL A 156 -1.93 -3.86 -6.03
CA VAL A 156 -2.10 -2.75 -5.09
C VAL A 156 -2.61 -3.29 -3.76
N PHE A 157 -1.96 -2.91 -2.64
CA PHE A 157 -2.48 -3.13 -1.30
C PHE A 157 -3.05 -1.83 -0.75
N VAL A 158 -4.29 -1.86 -0.25
CA VAL A 158 -5.05 -0.68 0.18
C VAL A 158 -5.51 -0.83 1.62
N ILE A 159 -5.37 0.22 2.42
CA ILE A 159 -5.99 0.32 3.74
C ILE A 159 -7.13 1.34 3.67
N ASP A 160 -8.36 0.90 3.93
CA ASP A 160 -9.62 1.64 3.80
C ASP A 160 -10.02 1.94 2.34
N VAL A 161 -10.83 1.02 1.78
CA VAL A 161 -11.36 1.10 0.41
C VAL A 161 -12.21 2.36 0.19
N ASN A 162 -12.92 2.83 1.22
CA ASN A 162 -13.79 4.00 1.13
C ASN A 162 -13.00 5.31 1.02
N VAL A 163 -11.84 5.40 1.67
CA VAL A 163 -10.94 6.57 1.56
C VAL A 163 -10.19 6.52 0.24
N GLU A 164 -9.70 5.34 -0.14
CA GLU A 164 -8.83 5.16 -1.31
C GLU A 164 -9.60 4.76 -2.59
N THR A 165 -10.87 5.18 -2.71
CA THR A 165 -11.75 4.84 -3.85
C THR A 165 -11.14 5.14 -5.21
N THR A 166 -10.36 6.22 -5.33
CA THR A 166 -9.70 6.60 -6.58
C THR A 166 -8.61 5.59 -6.94
N ALA A 167 -7.81 5.15 -5.96
CA ALA A 167 -6.76 4.15 -6.15
C ALA A 167 -7.34 2.81 -6.59
N VAL A 168 -8.38 2.34 -5.89
CA VAL A 168 -9.10 1.10 -6.22
C VAL A 168 -9.72 1.18 -7.63
N THR A 169 -10.38 2.29 -7.96
CA THR A 169 -10.97 2.49 -9.29
C THR A 169 -9.92 2.49 -10.40
N GLU A 170 -8.77 3.13 -10.18
CA GLU A 170 -7.69 3.14 -11.17
C GLU A 170 -7.05 1.77 -11.33
N ALA A 171 -6.81 1.04 -10.24
CA ALA A 171 -6.29 -0.32 -10.27
C ALA A 171 -7.23 -1.27 -11.03
N SER A 172 -8.52 -1.24 -10.70
CA SER A 172 -9.55 -2.05 -11.36
C SER A 172 -9.65 -1.75 -12.88
N ARG A 173 -9.55 -0.46 -13.29
CA ARG A 173 -9.53 -0.09 -14.72
C ARG A 173 -8.36 -0.68 -15.49
N LEU A 174 -7.24 -0.90 -14.84
CA LEU A 174 -6.04 -1.51 -15.42
C LEU A 174 -6.00 -3.03 -15.25
N GLY A 175 -6.99 -3.62 -14.59
CA GLY A 175 -7.02 -5.05 -14.28
C GLY A 175 -5.95 -5.47 -13.27
N LEU A 176 -5.50 -4.54 -12.43
CA LEU A 176 -4.53 -4.85 -11.38
C LEU A 176 -5.25 -5.45 -10.17
N PRO A 177 -4.81 -6.60 -9.66
CA PRO A 177 -5.36 -7.17 -8.43
C PRO A 177 -5.23 -6.22 -7.25
N VAL A 178 -6.31 -6.06 -6.49
CA VAL A 178 -6.37 -5.23 -5.30
C VAL A 178 -6.50 -6.10 -4.07
N ILE A 179 -5.58 -5.96 -3.15
CA ILE A 179 -5.60 -6.54 -1.81
C ILE A 179 -6.05 -5.42 -0.87
N ALA A 180 -7.02 -5.64 0.00
CA ALA A 180 -7.44 -4.56 0.88
C ALA A 180 -7.79 -5.02 2.30
N LEU A 181 -7.44 -4.17 3.28
CA LEU A 181 -8.04 -4.21 4.61
C LEU A 181 -9.42 -3.57 4.53
N VAL A 182 -10.46 -4.37 4.74
CA VAL A 182 -11.86 -4.04 4.48
C VAL A 182 -12.66 -4.07 5.78
N ASP A 183 -13.13 -2.91 6.21
CA ASP A 183 -13.98 -2.80 7.40
C ASP A 183 -15.46 -3.04 7.06
N SER A 184 -16.29 -3.18 8.07
CA SER A 184 -17.72 -3.49 7.97
C SER A 184 -18.57 -2.47 7.18
N ASN A 185 -18.07 -1.27 6.92
CA ASN A 185 -18.72 -0.20 6.13
C ASN A 185 -18.29 -0.18 4.66
N CYS A 186 -17.35 -1.01 4.25
CA CYS A 186 -16.82 -1.07 2.89
C CYS A 186 -17.55 -2.06 2.00
N ASP A 187 -17.40 -1.93 0.68
CA ASP A 187 -17.89 -2.90 -0.31
C ASP A 187 -16.77 -3.89 -0.66
N PRO A 188 -16.88 -5.18 -0.24
CA PRO A 188 -15.85 -6.18 -0.51
C PRO A 188 -15.75 -6.57 -1.99
N ASP A 189 -16.80 -6.35 -2.80
CA ASP A 189 -16.80 -6.72 -4.22
C ASP A 189 -15.88 -5.83 -5.08
N GLN A 190 -15.31 -4.78 -4.49
CA GLN A 190 -14.39 -3.88 -5.19
C GLN A 190 -12.94 -4.38 -5.23
N VAL A 191 -12.63 -5.46 -4.54
CA VAL A 191 -11.27 -5.96 -4.36
C VAL A 191 -11.20 -7.48 -4.54
N GLU A 192 -10.08 -7.98 -5.02
CA GLU A 192 -9.87 -9.42 -5.27
C GLU A 192 -9.48 -10.17 -4.00
N TYR A 193 -8.68 -9.55 -3.13
CA TYR A 193 -8.26 -10.15 -1.86
C TYR A 193 -8.79 -9.32 -0.69
N VAL A 194 -9.90 -9.77 -0.11
CA VAL A 194 -10.56 -9.11 1.01
C VAL A 194 -9.92 -9.58 2.31
N ILE A 195 -9.29 -8.69 3.05
CA ILE A 195 -8.84 -8.94 4.44
C ILE A 195 -9.84 -8.23 5.36
N PRO A 196 -10.82 -8.93 5.93
CA PRO A 196 -11.82 -8.30 6.80
C PRO A 196 -11.17 -7.84 8.11
N GLY A 197 -11.31 -6.57 8.45
CA GLY A 197 -10.71 -6.04 9.68
C GLY A 197 -10.88 -4.55 9.84
N ASN A 198 -10.51 -4.07 11.02
CA ASN A 198 -10.59 -2.68 11.43
C ASN A 198 -9.54 -1.82 10.70
N ASP A 199 -9.99 -0.87 9.91
CA ASP A 199 -9.12 0.06 9.19
C ASP A 199 -8.84 1.38 9.96
N ASP A 200 -9.49 1.58 11.12
CA ASP A 200 -9.33 2.73 11.99
C ASP A 200 -8.27 2.55 13.09
N ALA A 201 -7.91 1.32 13.40
CA ALA A 201 -6.93 1.02 14.43
C ALA A 201 -5.51 1.02 13.88
N ILE A 202 -4.64 1.89 14.43
CA ILE A 202 -3.21 1.98 14.04
C ILE A 202 -2.52 0.61 14.13
N ARG A 203 -2.78 -0.16 15.20
CA ARG A 203 -2.19 -1.49 15.39
C ARG A 203 -2.69 -2.53 14.40
N ALA A 204 -3.94 -2.40 13.94
CA ALA A 204 -4.50 -3.29 12.91
C ALA A 204 -3.84 -3.01 11.56
N ALA A 205 -3.75 -1.74 11.16
CA ALA A 205 -3.04 -1.31 9.96
C ALA A 205 -1.58 -1.76 9.95
N ASP A 206 -0.88 -1.59 11.08
CA ASP A 206 0.51 -2.00 11.26
C ASP A 206 0.69 -3.52 11.12
N LEU A 207 -0.16 -4.31 11.80
CA LEU A 207 -0.08 -5.78 11.77
C LEU A 207 -0.31 -6.34 10.36
N ILE A 208 -1.33 -5.81 9.64
CA ILE A 208 -1.67 -6.31 8.30
C ILE A 208 -0.63 -5.86 7.27
N ALA A 209 -0.23 -4.58 7.28
CA ALA A 209 0.83 -4.08 6.40
C ALA A 209 2.15 -4.82 6.65
N GLY A 210 2.46 -5.12 7.93
CA GLY A 210 3.63 -5.90 8.32
C GLY A 210 3.61 -7.32 7.75
N ALA A 211 2.49 -8.02 7.85
CA ALA A 211 2.35 -9.38 7.32
C ALA A 211 2.56 -9.43 5.78
N LEU A 212 2.01 -8.47 5.05
CA LEU A 212 2.19 -8.39 3.59
C LEU A 212 3.63 -7.99 3.21
N ALA A 213 4.26 -7.12 4.00
CA ALA A 213 5.66 -6.76 3.79
C ALA A 213 6.61 -7.94 4.05
N ASP A 214 6.34 -8.75 5.07
CA ASP A 214 7.10 -9.98 5.35
C ASP A 214 6.97 -10.97 4.18
N ALA A 215 5.75 -11.16 3.65
CA ALA A 215 5.52 -11.98 2.47
C ALA A 215 6.29 -11.46 1.23
N ALA A 216 6.34 -10.14 1.04
CA ALA A 216 7.11 -9.53 -0.04
C ALA A 216 8.62 -9.75 0.13
N LEU A 217 9.15 -9.67 1.35
CA LEU A 217 10.54 -9.98 1.66
C LEU A 217 10.88 -11.45 1.35
N GLU A 218 10.06 -12.40 1.82
CA GLU A 218 10.21 -13.81 1.51
C GLU A 218 10.19 -14.07 -0.01
N GLY A 219 9.30 -13.39 -0.74
CA GLY A 219 9.23 -13.46 -2.20
C GLY A 219 10.54 -12.99 -2.87
N ARG A 220 11.11 -11.88 -2.40
CA ARG A 220 12.40 -11.36 -2.90
C ARG A 220 13.56 -12.33 -2.64
N GLU A 221 13.63 -12.94 -1.47
CA GLU A 221 14.63 -13.96 -1.16
C GLU A 221 14.54 -15.15 -2.12
N LEU A 222 13.32 -15.61 -2.41
CA LEU A 222 13.08 -16.67 -3.39
C LEU A 222 13.50 -16.27 -4.81
N ALA A 223 13.24 -15.04 -5.23
CA ALA A 223 13.66 -14.50 -6.53
C ALA A 223 15.19 -14.51 -6.63
N THR A 224 15.90 -14.00 -5.62
CA THR A 224 17.36 -13.95 -5.58
C THR A 224 17.98 -15.37 -5.62
N ALA A 225 17.39 -16.31 -4.87
CA ALA A 225 17.86 -17.70 -4.87
C ALA A 225 17.66 -18.41 -6.24
N LYS A 226 16.60 -18.05 -6.99
CA LYS A 226 16.38 -18.57 -8.34
C LYS A 226 17.40 -18.03 -9.34
N THR A 227 17.73 -16.73 -9.26
CA THR A 227 18.71 -16.09 -10.14
C THR A 227 20.11 -16.67 -9.91
N ALA A 228 20.55 -16.80 -8.66
CA ALA A 228 21.84 -17.39 -8.33
C ALA A 228 21.99 -18.82 -8.88
N LYS A 229 20.93 -19.63 -8.80
CA LYS A 229 20.96 -21.01 -9.35
C LYS A 229 20.98 -21.04 -10.88
N ALA A 230 20.40 -20.05 -11.55
CA ALA A 230 20.43 -19.96 -13.01
C ALA A 230 21.83 -19.60 -13.50
N ASP A 231 22.50 -18.66 -12.84
CA ASP A 231 23.87 -18.25 -13.16
C ASP A 231 24.88 -19.42 -12.97
N ASP A 232 24.76 -20.22 -11.89
CA ASP A 232 25.58 -21.39 -11.64
C ASP A 232 25.43 -22.50 -12.71
N VAL A 233 24.27 -22.56 -13.39
CA VAL A 233 24.02 -23.56 -14.45
C VAL A 233 24.55 -23.08 -15.82
N GLU A 234 24.63 -21.78 -16.09
CA GLU A 234 25.17 -21.22 -17.31
C GLU A 234 26.73 -21.24 -17.33
N GLU A 235 27.37 -21.25 -16.14
CA GLU A 235 28.84 -21.34 -16.02
C GLU A 235 29.38 -22.79 -16.01
N SER A 236 28.52 -23.82 -16.01
CA SER A 236 28.89 -25.25 -15.97
C SER A 236 28.80 -25.89 -17.34
#